data_a9f2b73abd55a83447c78335b6fec574
#
_entry.id   a9f2b73abd55a83447c78335b6fec574
#
_cell.length_a   1.000
_cell.length_b   1.000
_cell.length_c   1.000
_cell.angle_alpha   90.00
_cell.angle_beta   90.00
_cell.angle_gamma   90.00
#
_symmetry.space_group_name_H-M   'P 1'
#
loop_
_entity.id
_entity.type
_entity.pdbx_description
1 polymer ?
#
loop_
_entity_poly.entity_id
_entity_poly.type
_entity_poly.pdbx_seq_one_letter_code
_entity_poly.pdbx_strand_id
1 'polypeptide(L)'
;MQALTKSQGRALKTNALKHAALGFRAHSGWAALVVVAAPSRSPAVIDRRRIELVDPGIPKQPYHAAQKLDLKEAEELVRRCTETARLLARRAFRAVIDDLRGKGHDVVGCGILLGSGRPATTLAATLASHALIHTAEGELFRDALSHASERCDLRVTGVPERELYARGTLELRLPVDKLRSRVTELGRPIGPPWTQDEKHAALVAWLVLAAASQR
;
A
#
# COMPACT_ATOMS: atom_id res chain seq x y z
N MET A 1 -19.92 -57.16 -30.63
CA MET A 1 -19.94 -56.64 -29.25
C MET A 1 -18.85 -55.57 -29.16
N GLN A 2 -19.25 -54.29 -29.27
CA GLN A 2 -18.32 -53.15 -29.17
C GLN A 2 -18.45 -52.56 -27.79
N ALA A 3 -17.32 -52.53 -27.06
CA ALA A 3 -17.22 -51.92 -25.76
C ALA A 3 -17.03 -50.39 -25.88
N LEU A 4 -17.99 -49.59 -25.47
CA LEU A 4 -17.93 -48.15 -25.38
C LEU A 4 -17.11 -47.75 -24.11
N THR A 5 -15.87 -47.29 -24.34
CA THR A 5 -15.05 -46.65 -23.29
C THR A 5 -15.62 -45.29 -22.96
N LYS A 6 -16.18 -45.15 -21.76
CA LYS A 6 -16.58 -43.85 -21.19
C LYS A 6 -15.33 -43.08 -20.79
N SER A 7 -15.00 -42.03 -21.59
CA SER A 7 -14.05 -40.98 -21.20
C SER A 7 -14.69 -40.16 -20.08
N GLN A 8 -14.17 -40.30 -18.86
CA GLN A 8 -14.51 -39.44 -17.74
C GLN A 8 -13.77 -38.13 -17.90
N GLY A 9 -14.43 -37.10 -18.43
CA GLY A 9 -13.94 -35.73 -18.42
C GLY A 9 -13.83 -35.24 -16.97
N ARG A 10 -12.59 -35.17 -16.46
CA ARG A 10 -12.23 -34.55 -15.18
C ARG A 10 -12.40 -33.04 -15.34
N ALA A 11 -13.56 -32.52 -14.94
CA ALA A 11 -13.79 -31.07 -14.85
C ALA A 11 -12.74 -30.47 -13.91
N LEU A 12 -11.84 -29.67 -14.45
CA LEU A 12 -10.93 -28.84 -13.67
C LEU A 12 -11.81 -27.87 -12.86
N LYS A 13 -11.91 -28.09 -11.55
CA LYS A 13 -12.46 -27.11 -10.62
C LYS A 13 -11.56 -25.91 -10.67
N THR A 14 -11.93 -24.85 -11.39
CA THR A 14 -11.35 -23.53 -11.29
C THR A 14 -11.58 -23.06 -9.85
N ASN A 15 -10.54 -23.20 -9.02
CA ASN A 15 -10.59 -22.72 -7.65
C ASN A 15 -10.67 -21.18 -7.73
N ALA A 16 -11.81 -20.60 -7.37
CA ALA A 16 -11.97 -19.14 -7.35
C ALA A 16 -10.87 -18.51 -6.49
N LEU A 17 -10.19 -17.50 -7.04
CA LEU A 17 -9.13 -16.78 -6.32
C LEU A 17 -9.71 -16.13 -5.06
N LYS A 18 -8.94 -16.15 -3.98
CA LYS A 18 -9.31 -15.48 -2.72
C LYS A 18 -8.97 -14.00 -2.83
N HIS A 19 -9.88 -13.13 -2.46
CA HIS A 19 -9.62 -11.70 -2.45
C HIS A 19 -8.52 -11.34 -1.43
N ALA A 20 -7.63 -10.44 -1.84
CA ALA A 20 -6.62 -9.84 -1.00
C ALA A 20 -6.59 -8.32 -1.24
N ALA A 21 -6.18 -7.55 -0.25
CA ALA A 21 -5.99 -6.11 -0.36
C ALA A 21 -4.60 -5.72 0.14
N LEU A 22 -4.01 -4.72 -0.52
CA LEU A 22 -2.72 -4.15 -0.14
C LEU A 22 -2.94 -2.95 0.78
N GLY A 23 -2.12 -2.79 1.80
CA GLY A 23 -2.12 -1.59 2.64
C GLY A 23 -0.71 -1.06 2.79
N PHE A 24 -0.57 0.26 2.67
CA PHE A 24 0.72 0.93 2.71
C PHE A 24 0.77 2.05 3.74
N ARG A 25 1.90 2.13 4.44
CA ARG A 25 2.35 3.29 5.17
C ARG A 25 3.70 3.76 4.62
N ALA A 26 3.69 4.92 3.96
CA ALA A 26 4.89 5.51 3.34
C ALA A 26 5.74 6.28 4.36
N HIS A 27 7.03 6.20 4.18
CA HIS A 27 8.09 6.96 4.84
C HIS A 27 9.04 7.56 3.80
N SER A 28 9.99 8.38 4.23
CA SER A 28 11.03 8.91 3.33
C SER A 28 11.88 7.77 2.77
N GLY A 29 11.70 7.50 1.47
CA GLY A 29 12.45 6.50 0.72
C GLY A 29 11.97 5.05 0.82
N TRP A 30 10.93 4.74 1.59
CA TRP A 30 10.40 3.38 1.72
C TRP A 30 8.93 3.35 2.16
N ALA A 31 8.32 2.20 2.09
CA ALA A 31 6.98 1.97 2.65
C ALA A 31 6.86 0.60 3.33
N ALA A 32 6.10 0.54 4.43
CA ALA A 32 5.60 -0.72 4.96
C ALA A 32 4.39 -1.16 4.10
N LEU A 33 4.44 -2.39 3.60
CA LEU A 33 3.34 -3.08 2.94
C LEU A 33 2.85 -4.21 3.82
N VAL A 34 1.53 -4.30 3.98
CA VAL A 34 0.87 -5.47 4.55
C VAL A 34 -0.24 -5.93 3.60
N VAL A 35 -0.32 -7.23 3.39
CA VAL A 35 -1.38 -7.87 2.58
C VAL A 35 -2.35 -8.58 3.50
N VAL A 36 -3.62 -8.20 3.38
CA VAL A 36 -4.71 -8.81 4.13
C VAL A 36 -5.63 -9.58 3.18
N ALA A 37 -5.95 -10.81 3.51
CA ALA A 37 -6.83 -11.67 2.73
C ALA A 37 -7.84 -12.40 3.61
N ALA A 38 -8.69 -13.24 2.99
CA ALA A 38 -9.81 -13.99 3.54
C ALA A 38 -11.10 -13.17 3.73
N PRO A 39 -12.22 -13.80 4.18
CA PRO A 39 -13.47 -13.08 4.37
C PRO A 39 -13.28 -11.83 5.23
N SER A 40 -13.88 -10.71 4.84
CA SER A 40 -13.68 -9.39 5.48
C SER A 40 -13.97 -9.36 6.99
N ARG A 41 -14.79 -10.30 7.49
CA ARG A 41 -15.09 -10.44 8.93
C ARG A 41 -14.05 -11.25 9.70
N SER A 42 -13.19 -12.01 9.02
CA SER A 42 -12.12 -12.79 9.63
C SER A 42 -10.82 -12.63 8.81
N PRO A 43 -10.28 -11.41 8.72
CA PRO A 43 -9.08 -11.13 7.94
C PRO A 43 -7.87 -11.84 8.51
N ALA A 44 -6.95 -12.19 7.61
CA ALA A 44 -5.63 -12.71 7.97
C ALA A 44 -4.56 -11.94 7.21
N VAL A 45 -3.47 -11.62 7.88
CA VAL A 45 -2.27 -11.11 7.20
C VAL A 45 -1.57 -12.29 6.55
N ILE A 46 -1.38 -12.21 5.24
CA ILE A 46 -0.77 -13.28 4.44
C ILE A 46 0.63 -12.91 3.93
N ASP A 47 0.96 -11.62 3.96
CA ASP A 47 2.29 -11.14 3.58
C ASP A 47 2.59 -9.78 4.24
N ARG A 48 3.88 -9.51 4.43
CA ARG A 48 4.40 -8.26 4.94
C ARG A 48 5.75 -8.00 4.30
N ARG A 49 5.94 -6.79 3.76
CA ARG A 49 7.20 -6.40 3.09
C ARG A 49 7.58 -4.97 3.43
N ARG A 50 8.87 -4.70 3.37
CA ARG A 50 9.42 -3.36 3.22
C ARG A 50 9.64 -3.11 1.73
N ILE A 51 9.08 -2.02 1.21
CA ILE A 51 9.22 -1.61 -0.19
C ILE A 51 10.19 -0.43 -0.24
N GLU A 52 11.33 -0.60 -0.90
CA GLU A 52 12.26 0.51 -1.14
C GLU A 52 11.77 1.36 -2.31
N LEU A 53 11.74 2.68 -2.11
CA LEU A 53 11.24 3.68 -3.05
C LEU A 53 12.34 4.62 -3.54
N VAL A 54 13.58 4.38 -3.12
CA VAL A 54 14.79 5.07 -3.59
C VAL A 54 15.86 4.03 -3.92
N ASP A 55 16.76 4.37 -4.82
CA ASP A 55 17.99 3.62 -5.09
C ASP A 55 19.21 4.34 -4.49
N PRO A 56 20.41 3.73 -4.51
CA PRO A 56 21.61 4.33 -3.94
C PRO A 56 22.02 5.68 -4.56
N GLY A 57 21.57 5.98 -5.79
CA GLY A 57 21.90 7.23 -6.50
C GLY A 57 20.94 8.38 -6.20
N ILE A 58 19.90 8.17 -5.36
CA ILE A 58 18.84 9.14 -5.09
C ILE A 58 18.75 9.41 -3.58
N PRO A 59 18.68 10.68 -3.15
CA PRO A 59 18.52 11.01 -1.74
C PRO A 59 17.17 10.51 -1.20
N LYS A 60 17.17 9.98 0.04
CA LYS A 60 15.94 9.58 0.74
C LYS A 60 15.03 10.76 1.08
N GLN A 61 15.59 11.95 1.12
CA GLN A 61 14.91 13.21 1.42
C GLN A 61 15.18 14.21 0.29
N PRO A 62 14.47 14.08 -0.86
CA PRO A 62 14.71 14.89 -2.05
C PRO A 62 14.57 16.40 -1.84
N TYR A 63 13.54 16.84 -1.09
CA TYR A 63 13.31 18.26 -0.86
C TYR A 63 14.31 18.86 0.12
N HIS A 64 14.77 18.12 1.13
CA HIS A 64 15.88 18.57 1.99
C HIS A 64 17.18 18.69 1.21
N ALA A 65 17.47 17.77 0.30
CA ALA A 65 18.62 17.85 -0.57
C ALA A 65 18.49 19.03 -1.56
N ALA A 66 17.31 19.24 -2.12
CA ALA A 66 17.00 20.32 -3.06
C ALA A 66 17.10 21.73 -2.43
N GLN A 67 16.90 21.87 -1.12
CA GLN A 67 16.97 23.16 -0.41
C GLN A 67 18.34 23.87 -0.56
N LYS A 68 19.40 23.12 -0.88
CA LYS A 68 20.76 23.63 -1.02
C LYS A 68 21.15 23.98 -2.46
N LEU A 69 20.24 23.79 -3.40
CA LEU A 69 20.45 23.96 -4.84
C LEU A 69 19.75 25.23 -5.34
N ASP A 70 20.13 25.72 -6.52
CA ASP A 70 19.30 26.69 -7.22
C ASP A 70 17.98 26.06 -7.66
N LEU A 71 16.99 26.89 -8.03
CA LEU A 71 15.64 26.41 -8.30
C LEU A 71 15.59 25.41 -9.46
N LYS A 72 16.38 25.61 -10.51
CA LYS A 72 16.41 24.73 -11.68
C LYS A 72 17.01 23.37 -11.35
N GLU A 73 18.09 23.36 -10.61
CA GLU A 73 18.73 22.13 -10.12
C GLU A 73 17.82 21.39 -9.13
N ALA A 74 17.11 22.14 -8.26
CA ALA A 74 16.15 21.60 -7.33
C ALA A 74 14.97 20.92 -8.04
N GLU A 75 14.41 21.55 -9.09
CA GLU A 75 13.36 20.98 -9.92
C GLU A 75 13.81 19.67 -10.57
N GLU A 76 15.00 19.65 -11.16
CA GLU A 76 15.56 18.45 -11.81
C GLU A 76 15.80 17.32 -10.80
N LEU A 77 16.33 17.63 -9.61
CA LEU A 77 16.53 16.64 -8.56
C LEU A 77 15.20 16.02 -8.12
N VAL A 78 14.19 16.85 -7.79
CA VAL A 78 12.87 16.40 -7.34
C VAL A 78 12.19 15.58 -8.44
N ARG A 79 12.27 16.00 -9.70
CA ARG A 79 11.74 15.26 -10.85
C ARG A 79 12.35 13.87 -10.95
N ARG A 80 13.67 13.76 -10.92
CA ARG A 80 14.40 12.47 -10.96
C ARG A 80 14.01 11.56 -9.81
N CYS A 81 13.93 12.11 -8.59
CA CYS A 81 13.52 11.35 -7.40
C CYS A 81 12.08 10.83 -7.53
N THR A 82 11.16 11.66 -8.03
CA THR A 82 9.77 11.27 -8.28
C THR A 82 9.66 10.14 -9.30
N GLU A 83 10.37 10.26 -10.42
CA GLU A 83 10.38 9.22 -11.48
C GLU A 83 10.95 7.89 -10.97
N THR A 84 12.06 7.96 -10.21
CA THR A 84 12.67 6.77 -9.60
C THR A 84 11.72 6.12 -8.60
N ALA A 85 11.11 6.90 -7.70
CA ALA A 85 10.16 6.37 -6.72
C ALA A 85 8.95 5.70 -7.40
N ARG A 86 8.38 6.30 -8.44
CA ARG A 86 7.28 5.73 -9.24
C ARG A 86 7.69 4.43 -9.96
N LEU A 87 8.90 4.38 -10.50
CA LEU A 87 9.43 3.18 -11.16
C LEU A 87 9.59 2.03 -10.16
N LEU A 88 10.22 2.29 -9.00
CA LEU A 88 10.44 1.29 -7.96
C LEU A 88 9.12 0.82 -7.35
N ALA A 89 8.20 1.74 -7.04
CA ALA A 89 6.86 1.40 -6.58
C ALA A 89 6.14 0.47 -7.56
N ARG A 90 6.14 0.80 -8.87
CA ARG A 90 5.50 -0.03 -9.91
C ARG A 90 6.12 -1.42 -10.01
N ARG A 91 7.44 -1.55 -9.92
CA ARG A 91 8.13 -2.85 -9.90
C ARG A 91 7.69 -3.68 -8.68
N ALA A 92 7.67 -3.05 -7.51
CA ALA A 92 7.23 -3.71 -6.27
C ALA A 92 5.76 -4.16 -6.33
N PHE A 93 4.84 -3.32 -6.84
CA PHE A 93 3.43 -3.69 -7.00
C PHE A 93 3.27 -4.91 -7.91
N ARG A 94 3.90 -4.91 -9.09
CA ARG A 94 3.84 -6.05 -10.02
C ARG A 94 4.35 -7.33 -9.36
N ALA A 95 5.52 -7.28 -8.73
CA ALA A 95 6.09 -8.44 -8.06
C ALA A 95 5.18 -8.99 -6.95
N VAL A 96 4.54 -8.11 -6.18
CA VAL A 96 3.58 -8.52 -5.13
C VAL A 96 2.32 -9.13 -5.73
N ILE A 97 1.74 -8.51 -6.76
CA ILE A 97 0.51 -8.98 -7.42
C ILE A 97 0.74 -10.35 -8.07
N ASP A 98 1.87 -10.52 -8.78
CA ASP A 98 2.21 -11.79 -9.45
C ASP A 98 2.43 -12.91 -8.43
N ASP A 99 3.15 -12.62 -7.32
CA ASP A 99 3.37 -13.57 -6.23
C ASP A 99 2.03 -13.98 -5.55
N LEU A 100 1.16 -13.02 -5.28
CA LEU A 100 -0.16 -13.29 -4.70
C LEU A 100 -1.05 -14.09 -5.63
N ARG A 101 -1.05 -13.78 -6.93
CA ARG A 101 -1.77 -14.55 -7.95
C ARG A 101 -1.28 -15.98 -8.01
N GLY A 102 0.03 -16.20 -7.98
CA GLY A 102 0.65 -17.53 -7.91
C GLY A 102 0.24 -18.33 -6.67
N LYS A 103 -0.11 -17.63 -5.57
CA LYS A 103 -0.62 -18.22 -4.32
C LYS A 103 -2.15 -18.36 -4.26
N GLY A 104 -2.85 -18.10 -5.36
CA GLY A 104 -4.31 -18.21 -5.44
C GLY A 104 -5.07 -17.03 -4.86
N HIS A 105 -4.46 -15.83 -4.83
CA HIS A 105 -5.11 -14.60 -4.40
C HIS A 105 -5.29 -13.61 -5.55
N ASP A 106 -6.42 -12.89 -5.53
CA ASP A 106 -6.70 -11.76 -6.41
C ASP A 106 -6.69 -10.47 -5.62
N VAL A 107 -5.93 -9.47 -6.08
CA VAL A 107 -5.80 -8.18 -5.39
C VAL A 107 -6.93 -7.27 -5.82
N VAL A 108 -7.84 -6.95 -4.90
CA VAL A 108 -9.05 -6.17 -5.16
C VAL A 108 -8.87 -4.65 -4.98
N GLY A 109 -7.74 -4.20 -4.48
CA GLY A 109 -7.43 -2.78 -4.31
C GLY A 109 -6.28 -2.52 -3.34
N CYS A 110 -5.99 -1.23 -3.18
CA CYS A 110 -4.89 -0.72 -2.39
C CYS A 110 -5.35 0.38 -1.45
N GLY A 111 -4.95 0.31 -0.18
CA GLY A 111 -5.12 1.37 0.83
C GLY A 111 -3.81 2.07 1.10
N ILE A 112 -3.83 3.41 1.12
CA ILE A 112 -2.64 4.23 1.41
C ILE A 112 -2.98 5.21 2.53
N LEU A 113 -2.13 5.25 3.55
CA LEU A 113 -2.25 6.24 4.62
C LEU A 113 -1.77 7.59 4.14
N LEU A 114 -2.61 8.60 4.35
CA LEU A 114 -2.35 9.98 3.97
C LEU A 114 -1.83 10.78 5.17
N GLY A 115 -0.92 11.73 4.89
CA GLY A 115 -0.49 12.71 5.86
C GLY A 115 -1.56 13.77 6.15
N SER A 116 -1.29 14.63 7.12
CA SER A 116 -2.18 15.74 7.52
C SER A 116 -1.77 17.09 6.93
N GLY A 117 -0.57 17.20 6.35
CA GLY A 117 -0.05 18.43 5.77
C GLY A 117 -0.75 18.80 4.46
N ARG A 118 -0.81 20.11 4.16
CA ARG A 118 -1.21 20.60 2.84
C ARG A 118 0.04 20.95 2.06
N PRO A 119 0.25 20.40 0.84
CA PRO A 119 1.39 20.76 0.02
C PRO A 119 1.30 22.22 -0.43
N ALA A 120 2.47 22.84 -0.65
CA ALA A 120 2.53 24.15 -1.29
C ALA A 120 2.22 24.05 -2.79
N THR A 121 1.87 25.19 -3.38
CA THR A 121 1.55 25.27 -4.82
C THR A 121 2.78 25.33 -5.72
N THR A 122 3.96 25.70 -5.16
CA THR A 122 5.20 25.82 -5.93
C THR A 122 6.37 25.19 -5.19
N LEU A 123 7.39 24.74 -5.94
CA LEU A 123 8.62 24.22 -5.35
C LEU A 123 9.33 25.28 -4.52
N ALA A 124 9.41 26.52 -5.01
CA ALA A 124 10.05 27.63 -4.28
C ALA A 124 9.40 27.85 -2.91
N ALA A 125 8.07 27.87 -2.83
CA ALA A 125 7.34 27.98 -1.56
C ALA A 125 7.60 26.78 -0.64
N THR A 126 7.68 25.58 -1.22
CA THR A 126 8.00 24.35 -0.47
C THR A 126 9.40 24.47 0.16
N LEU A 127 10.41 24.82 -0.61
CA LEU A 127 11.81 24.90 -0.16
C LEU A 127 12.06 26.04 0.85
N ALA A 128 11.21 27.07 0.87
CA ALA A 128 11.26 28.16 1.84
C ALA A 128 10.74 27.81 3.23
N SER A 129 10.10 26.65 3.42
CA SER A 129 9.48 26.27 4.69
C SER A 129 9.78 24.84 5.09
N HIS A 130 10.46 24.67 6.23
CA HIS A 130 10.78 23.34 6.76
C HIS A 130 9.55 22.42 6.94
N ALA A 131 8.44 22.96 7.42
CA ALA A 131 7.19 22.21 7.55
C ALA A 131 6.62 21.76 6.20
N LEU A 132 6.73 22.59 5.16
CA LEU A 132 6.30 22.24 3.81
C LEU A 132 7.22 21.21 3.15
N ILE A 133 8.54 21.26 3.44
CA ILE A 133 9.49 20.24 3.01
C ILE A 133 9.07 18.87 3.56
N HIS A 134 8.83 18.74 4.86
CA HIS A 134 8.36 17.47 5.44
C HIS A 134 7.04 16.98 4.83
N THR A 135 6.11 17.89 4.56
CA THR A 135 4.85 17.55 3.88
C THR A 135 5.13 16.99 2.49
N ALA A 136 5.94 17.70 1.69
CA ALA A 136 6.27 17.32 0.32
C ALA A 136 7.05 16.00 0.24
N GLU A 137 7.99 15.76 1.18
CA GLU A 137 8.68 14.47 1.30
C GLU A 137 7.69 13.30 1.45
N GLY A 138 6.73 13.44 2.34
CA GLY A 138 5.72 12.40 2.53
C GLY A 138 4.81 12.24 1.32
N GLU A 139 4.39 13.34 0.67
CA GLU A 139 3.52 13.29 -0.52
C GLU A 139 4.21 12.64 -1.71
N LEU A 140 5.50 12.89 -1.96
CA LEU A 140 6.24 12.27 -3.07
C LEU A 140 6.14 10.74 -3.05
N PHE A 141 6.35 10.13 -1.89
CA PHE A 141 6.33 8.67 -1.78
C PHE A 141 4.91 8.09 -1.76
N ARG A 142 3.92 8.80 -1.20
CA ARG A 142 2.50 8.42 -1.30
C ARG A 142 1.99 8.52 -2.74
N ASP A 143 2.36 9.57 -3.46
CA ASP A 143 2.04 9.73 -4.89
C ASP A 143 2.65 8.59 -5.72
N ALA A 144 3.90 8.21 -5.46
CA ALA A 144 4.54 7.10 -6.15
C ALA A 144 3.79 5.78 -5.98
N LEU A 145 3.28 5.50 -4.76
CA LEU A 145 2.46 4.31 -4.49
C LEU A 145 1.08 4.40 -5.17
N SER A 146 0.42 5.57 -5.13
CA SER A 146 -0.87 5.78 -5.81
C SER A 146 -0.73 5.58 -7.32
N HIS A 147 0.27 6.22 -7.92
CA HIS A 147 0.58 6.06 -9.35
C HIS A 147 0.86 4.60 -9.73
N ALA A 148 1.63 3.88 -8.90
CA ALA A 148 1.91 2.46 -9.14
C ALA A 148 0.65 1.59 -9.08
N SER A 149 -0.25 1.88 -8.13
CA SER A 149 -1.54 1.18 -8.00
C SER A 149 -2.41 1.38 -9.24
N GLU A 150 -2.56 2.62 -9.70
CA GLU A 150 -3.32 2.97 -10.93
C GLU A 150 -2.75 2.28 -12.15
N ARG A 151 -1.40 2.23 -12.28
CA ARG A 151 -0.70 1.54 -13.38
C ARG A 151 -0.78 0.01 -13.32
N CYS A 152 -1.32 -0.52 -12.25
CA CYS A 152 -1.65 -1.94 -12.07
C CYS A 152 -3.17 -2.19 -12.04
N ASP A 153 -3.98 -1.22 -12.48
CA ASP A 153 -5.45 -1.27 -12.54
C ASP A 153 -6.09 -1.55 -11.17
N LEU A 154 -5.42 -1.13 -10.08
CA LEU A 154 -5.93 -1.26 -8.73
C LEU A 154 -6.55 0.07 -8.24
N ARG A 155 -7.74 -0.02 -7.68
CA ARG A 155 -8.38 1.12 -7.03
C ARG A 155 -7.62 1.53 -5.77
N VAL A 156 -7.32 2.82 -5.65
CA VAL A 156 -6.68 3.41 -4.46
C VAL A 156 -7.74 3.92 -3.48
N THR A 157 -7.55 3.63 -2.21
CA THR A 157 -8.31 4.21 -1.09
C THR A 157 -7.34 4.96 -0.18
N GLY A 158 -7.36 6.29 -0.23
CA GLY A 158 -6.60 7.13 0.69
C GLY A 158 -7.34 7.28 2.02
N VAL A 159 -6.64 7.13 3.14
CA VAL A 159 -7.18 7.32 4.49
C VAL A 159 -6.24 8.20 5.30
N PRO A 160 -6.67 9.40 5.76
CA PRO A 160 -5.86 10.21 6.67
C PRO A 160 -5.49 9.41 7.92
N GLU A 161 -4.21 9.40 8.29
CA GLU A 161 -3.73 8.57 9.41
C GLU A 161 -4.50 8.88 10.72
N ARG A 162 -4.81 10.15 10.99
CA ARG A 162 -5.59 10.60 12.15
C ARG A 162 -7.03 10.05 12.18
N GLU A 163 -7.59 9.68 11.03
CA GLU A 163 -8.97 9.21 10.86
C GLU A 163 -9.06 7.68 10.79
N LEU A 164 -7.92 6.99 10.69
CA LEU A 164 -7.84 5.56 10.40
C LEU A 164 -8.69 4.71 11.36
N TYR A 165 -8.54 4.91 12.67
CA TYR A 165 -9.29 4.11 13.66
C TYR A 165 -10.76 4.51 13.75
N ALA A 166 -11.09 5.78 13.60
CA ALA A 166 -12.48 6.24 13.57
C ALA A 166 -13.21 5.63 12.36
N ARG A 167 -12.58 5.68 11.19
CA ARG A 167 -13.08 5.06 9.97
C ARG A 167 -13.17 3.54 10.10
N GLY A 168 -12.17 2.91 10.69
CA GLY A 168 -12.17 1.47 10.96
C GLY A 168 -13.31 1.05 11.88
N THR A 169 -13.61 1.82 12.93
CA THR A 169 -14.73 1.57 13.83
C THR A 169 -16.08 1.61 13.09
N LEU A 170 -16.25 2.61 12.23
CA LEU A 170 -17.48 2.81 11.46
C LEU A 170 -17.67 1.70 10.40
N GLU A 171 -16.67 1.49 9.54
CA GLU A 171 -16.81 0.60 8.38
C GLU A 171 -16.78 -0.88 8.77
N LEU A 172 -15.99 -1.27 9.78
CA LEU A 172 -15.90 -2.65 10.26
C LEU A 172 -16.90 -2.97 11.37
N ARG A 173 -17.64 -1.96 11.87
CA ARG A 173 -18.64 -2.08 12.95
C ARG A 173 -18.05 -2.72 14.21
N LEU A 174 -16.85 -2.29 14.60
CA LEU A 174 -16.14 -2.76 15.78
C LEU A 174 -15.87 -1.60 16.73
N PRO A 175 -16.07 -1.75 18.05
CA PRO A 175 -15.61 -0.78 19.04
C PRO A 175 -14.08 -0.58 18.92
N VAL A 176 -13.59 0.63 19.19
CA VAL A 176 -12.18 0.99 18.99
C VAL A 176 -11.20 0.06 19.72
N ASP A 177 -11.50 -0.35 20.95
CA ASP A 177 -10.64 -1.24 21.73
C ASP A 177 -10.58 -2.65 21.10
N LYS A 178 -11.72 -3.16 20.64
CA LYS A 178 -11.79 -4.44 19.91
C LYS A 178 -11.03 -4.37 18.59
N LEU A 179 -11.15 -3.25 17.87
CA LEU A 179 -10.42 -3.03 16.63
C LEU A 179 -8.89 -3.00 16.88
N ARG A 180 -8.42 -2.28 17.91
CA ARG A 180 -7.01 -2.24 18.31
C ARG A 180 -6.46 -3.62 18.68
N SER A 181 -7.23 -4.38 19.46
CA SER A 181 -6.88 -5.75 19.82
C SER A 181 -6.77 -6.64 18.57
N ARG A 182 -7.77 -6.61 17.69
CA ARG A 182 -7.77 -7.37 16.44
C ARG A 182 -6.57 -7.04 15.53
N VAL A 183 -6.30 -5.76 15.32
CA VAL A 183 -5.13 -5.34 14.51
C VAL A 183 -3.83 -5.82 15.14
N THR A 184 -3.71 -5.84 16.47
CA THR A 184 -2.54 -6.40 17.15
C THR A 184 -2.45 -7.92 16.97
N GLU A 185 -3.55 -8.63 17.03
CA GLU A 185 -3.63 -10.09 16.86
C GLU A 185 -3.30 -10.54 15.43
N LEU A 186 -3.62 -9.72 14.41
CA LEU A 186 -3.30 -10.02 13.00
C LEU A 186 -1.82 -10.28 12.75
N GLY A 187 -0.93 -9.72 13.55
CA GLY A 187 0.51 -9.93 13.42
C GLY A 187 1.02 -11.24 14.01
N ARG A 188 0.25 -11.92 14.87
CA ARG A 188 0.72 -13.13 15.59
C ARG A 188 1.21 -14.25 14.65
N PRO A 189 0.48 -14.59 13.56
CA PRO A 189 0.91 -15.68 12.67
C PRO A 189 2.19 -15.41 11.90
N ILE A 190 2.51 -14.14 11.65
CA ILE A 190 3.70 -13.74 10.87
C ILE A 190 4.90 -13.34 11.77
N GLY A 191 4.67 -13.23 13.08
CA GLY A 191 5.71 -12.93 14.07
C GLY A 191 6.23 -11.49 14.03
N PRO A 192 7.25 -11.17 14.85
CA PRO A 192 7.88 -9.85 14.90
C PRO A 192 8.72 -9.53 13.65
N PRO A 193 8.98 -8.25 13.38
CA PRO A 193 8.41 -7.07 14.04
C PRO A 193 6.96 -6.83 13.61
N TRP A 194 6.09 -6.40 14.54
CA TRP A 194 4.72 -5.96 14.27
C TRP A 194 4.54 -4.58 14.88
N THR A 195 5.10 -3.59 14.21
CA THR A 195 5.16 -2.20 14.67
C THR A 195 3.88 -1.44 14.35
N GLN A 196 3.86 -0.17 14.67
CA GLN A 196 2.73 0.70 14.33
C GLN A 196 2.54 0.84 12.82
N ASP A 197 3.63 0.76 12.04
CA ASP A 197 3.59 0.86 10.58
C ASP A 197 2.80 -0.30 9.97
N GLU A 198 3.13 -1.53 10.37
CA GLU A 198 2.41 -2.72 9.88
C GLU A 198 0.97 -2.76 10.39
N LYS A 199 0.72 -2.34 11.64
CA LYS A 199 -0.63 -2.27 12.20
C LYS A 199 -1.52 -1.32 11.40
N HIS A 200 -1.01 -0.13 11.08
CA HIS A 200 -1.74 0.86 10.30
C HIS A 200 -1.91 0.41 8.84
N ALA A 201 -0.87 -0.15 8.21
CA ALA A 201 -0.97 -0.73 6.87
C ALA A 201 -1.98 -1.89 6.83
N ALA A 202 -1.99 -2.78 7.84
CA ALA A 202 -2.96 -3.87 7.94
C ALA A 202 -4.40 -3.35 8.06
N LEU A 203 -4.62 -2.31 8.89
CA LEU A 203 -5.97 -1.78 9.07
C LEU A 203 -6.50 -1.11 7.80
N VAL A 204 -5.68 -0.34 7.07
CA VAL A 204 -6.11 0.26 5.82
C VAL A 204 -6.36 -0.81 4.73
N ALA A 205 -5.56 -1.89 4.68
CA ALA A 205 -5.83 -3.03 3.80
C ALA A 205 -7.16 -3.72 4.14
N TRP A 206 -7.44 -3.91 5.44
CA TRP A 206 -8.70 -4.51 5.89
C TRP A 206 -9.92 -3.67 5.49
N LEU A 207 -9.84 -2.33 5.57
CA LEU A 207 -10.90 -1.43 5.08
C LEU A 207 -11.16 -1.63 3.58
N VAL A 208 -10.10 -1.70 2.76
CA VAL A 208 -10.24 -1.97 1.32
C VAL A 208 -10.89 -3.31 1.05
N LEU A 209 -10.47 -4.36 1.75
CA LEU A 209 -11.03 -5.70 1.60
C LEU A 209 -12.51 -5.74 2.01
N ALA A 210 -12.88 -5.09 3.10
CA ALA A 210 -14.26 -5.01 3.56
C ALA A 210 -15.17 -4.28 2.56
N ALA A 211 -14.70 -3.17 1.99
CA ALA A 211 -15.43 -2.42 0.98
C ALA A 211 -15.63 -3.21 -0.34
N ALA A 212 -14.64 -4.03 -0.73
CA ALA A 212 -14.75 -4.90 -1.91
C ALA A 212 -15.77 -6.03 -1.72
N SER A 213 -15.94 -6.53 -0.49
CA SER A 213 -16.87 -7.61 -0.16
C SER A 213 -18.34 -7.17 -0.06
N GLN A 214 -18.61 -5.86 -0.13
CA GLN A 214 -19.97 -5.30 -0.05
C GLN A 214 -20.56 -4.97 -1.45
N ARG A 215 -19.78 -5.18 -2.49
CA ARG A 215 -20.18 -5.02 -3.91
C ARG A 215 -20.50 -6.34 -4.56
#